data_1cf2df69c345ed1269eba132e2553ff2
#
_entry.id   1cf2df69c345ed1269eba132e2553ff2
#
_cell.length_a   1.000
_cell.length_b   1.000
_cell.length_c   1.000
_cell.angle_alpha   90.00
_cell.angle_beta   90.00
_cell.angle_gamma   90.00
#
_symmetry.space_group_name_H-M   'P 1'
#
loop_
_entity.id
_entity.type
_entity.pdbx_description
1 polymer ?
#
loop_
_entity_poly.entity_id
_entity_poly.type
_entity_poly.pdbx_seq_one_letter_code
_entity_poly.pdbx_strand_id
1 'polypeptide(L)'
;MSDTPFAIHWNILSQVSAADPAELFGKLASDAAKLEPLRKRDLTSAAILDLIWERENQSPTTLGCGLILPHARVPKLESLCAVCATLDHPLDCETPDDVPVVFGCMLLIPEDRPMEGLRFMADLAAVVHNPAWRDRLHSCASTDEMVRLFREIRKQRPPVVIASDIMAPPRVVLSPDLPLQEATRRMAEYRISTVPVLDGETLVGEIVADDLFKLGIPDFFSQLKSVGFIRYFDPFEEYFEVEAASKVSDVMNRHFKTFPEDATLIEIVFAISVQKCPVVYIVGERNKLLGVIDRTLLLKDRKSVV
;
A
#
# COMPACT_ATOMS: atom_id res chain seq x y z
N MET A 1 20.27 -1.05 -2.79
CA MET A 1 18.93 -1.29 -3.33
C MET A 1 19.05 -1.45 -4.83
N SER A 2 18.69 -2.61 -5.36
CA SER A 2 18.87 -2.91 -6.78
C SER A 2 17.89 -2.08 -7.61
N ASP A 3 18.44 -1.11 -8.30
CA ASP A 3 17.82 -0.36 -9.40
C ASP A 3 17.72 -1.29 -10.64
N THR A 4 17.16 -2.50 -10.42
CA THR A 4 16.89 -3.41 -11.53
C THR A 4 15.64 -2.86 -12.20
N PRO A 5 15.76 -2.25 -13.39
CA PRO A 5 14.58 -1.82 -14.13
C PRO A 5 13.78 -3.09 -14.40
N PHE A 6 12.50 -3.09 -14.00
CA PHE A 6 11.59 -4.18 -14.39
C PHE A 6 11.72 -4.38 -15.89
N ALA A 7 11.88 -5.63 -16.32
CA ALA A 7 11.79 -5.95 -17.73
C ALA A 7 10.33 -5.71 -18.17
N ILE A 8 10.08 -4.54 -18.73
CA ILE A 8 8.77 -4.18 -19.27
C ILE A 8 8.86 -4.29 -20.76
N HIS A 9 7.98 -5.08 -21.35
CA HIS A 9 7.75 -5.08 -22.79
C HIS A 9 6.67 -4.06 -23.12
N TRP A 10 7.07 -3.02 -23.85
CA TRP A 10 6.21 -1.90 -24.19
C TRP A 10 5.88 -1.85 -25.68
N ASN A 11 4.69 -1.35 -26.01
CA ASN A 11 4.41 -0.77 -27.30
C ASN A 11 3.51 0.45 -27.16
N ILE A 12 3.54 1.35 -28.15
CA ILE A 12 2.64 2.49 -28.25
C ILE A 12 2.01 2.55 -29.64
N LEU A 13 0.71 2.76 -29.63
CA LEU A 13 -0.09 3.07 -30.80
C LEU A 13 -0.39 4.57 -30.79
N SER A 14 0.01 5.31 -31.81
CA SER A 14 -0.24 6.74 -31.88
C SER A 14 -1.48 7.05 -32.70
N GLN A 15 -2.27 8.06 -32.25
CA GLN A 15 -3.43 8.58 -32.92
C GLN A 15 -4.44 7.47 -33.29
N VAL A 16 -4.80 6.66 -32.31
CA VAL A 16 -5.75 5.57 -32.46
C VAL A 16 -7.17 6.15 -32.49
N SER A 17 -7.93 5.84 -33.55
CA SER A 17 -9.36 6.09 -33.56
C SER A 17 -10.08 4.98 -32.83
N ALA A 18 -10.89 5.31 -31.84
CA ALA A 18 -11.76 4.37 -31.13
C ALA A 18 -12.97 5.12 -30.58
N ALA A 19 -14.16 4.62 -30.86
CA ALA A 19 -15.40 5.27 -30.45
C ALA A 19 -15.68 5.06 -28.97
N ASP A 20 -15.39 3.87 -28.45
CA ASP A 20 -15.72 3.44 -27.10
C ASP A 20 -14.59 2.56 -26.49
N PRO A 21 -14.66 2.25 -25.17
CA PRO A 21 -13.68 1.39 -24.51
C PRO A 21 -13.53 0.00 -25.15
N ALA A 22 -14.59 -0.60 -25.67
CA ALA A 22 -14.53 -1.94 -26.23
C ALA A 22 -13.69 -1.96 -27.52
N GLU A 23 -13.86 -0.96 -28.38
CA GLU A 23 -13.05 -0.82 -29.59
C GLU A 23 -11.57 -0.54 -29.23
N LEU A 24 -11.31 0.33 -28.27
CA LEU A 24 -9.96 0.61 -27.79
C LEU A 24 -9.29 -0.64 -27.23
N PHE A 25 -9.96 -1.38 -26.36
CA PHE A 25 -9.42 -2.61 -25.75
C PHE A 25 -9.11 -3.66 -26.82
N GLY A 26 -9.95 -3.80 -27.83
CA GLY A 26 -9.71 -4.67 -28.98
C GLY A 26 -8.40 -4.35 -29.71
N LYS A 27 -8.13 -3.08 -29.96
CA LYS A 27 -6.90 -2.60 -30.62
C LYS A 27 -5.67 -2.82 -29.73
N LEU A 28 -5.77 -2.49 -28.45
CA LEU A 28 -4.69 -2.71 -27.47
C LEU A 28 -4.37 -4.20 -27.32
N ALA A 29 -5.38 -5.07 -27.20
CA ALA A 29 -5.20 -6.52 -27.08
C ALA A 29 -4.59 -7.16 -28.33
N SER A 30 -4.99 -6.68 -29.50
CA SER A 30 -4.42 -7.13 -30.79
C SER A 30 -2.93 -6.80 -30.88
N ASP A 31 -2.51 -5.67 -30.34
CA ASP A 31 -1.10 -5.29 -30.31
C ASP A 31 -0.34 -5.98 -29.18
N ALA A 32 -0.95 -6.13 -28.01
CA ALA A 32 -0.37 -6.87 -26.88
C ALA A 32 -0.01 -8.31 -27.26
N ALA A 33 -0.85 -9.01 -28.01
CA ALA A 33 -0.59 -10.36 -28.49
C ALA A 33 0.69 -10.50 -29.33
N LYS A 34 1.22 -9.40 -29.87
CA LYS A 34 2.48 -9.38 -30.65
C LYS A 34 3.72 -9.27 -29.74
N LEU A 35 3.57 -8.85 -28.48
CA LEU A 35 4.68 -8.74 -27.55
C LEU A 35 5.27 -10.12 -27.25
N GLU A 36 6.60 -10.19 -27.21
CA GLU A 36 7.33 -11.45 -27.13
C GLU A 36 6.88 -12.36 -25.98
N PRO A 37 6.70 -11.88 -24.73
CA PRO A 37 6.28 -12.75 -23.61
C PRO A 37 4.89 -13.34 -23.79
N LEU A 38 3.98 -12.63 -24.44
CA LEU A 38 2.62 -13.10 -24.70
C LEU A 38 2.56 -14.02 -25.91
N ARG A 39 3.33 -13.70 -26.95
CA ARG A 39 3.48 -14.55 -28.16
C ARG A 39 4.10 -15.90 -27.85
N LYS A 40 5.13 -15.96 -26.99
CA LYS A 40 5.74 -17.22 -26.53
C LYS A 40 4.76 -18.14 -25.80
N ARG A 41 3.67 -17.59 -25.32
CA ARG A 41 2.61 -18.30 -24.60
C ARG A 41 1.39 -18.59 -25.46
N ASP A 42 1.44 -18.27 -26.74
CA ASP A 42 0.30 -18.37 -27.67
C ASP A 42 -0.97 -17.68 -27.13
N LEU A 43 -0.79 -16.58 -26.34
CA LEU A 43 -1.92 -15.81 -25.83
C LEU A 43 -2.51 -14.97 -26.97
N THR A 44 -3.71 -15.33 -27.38
CA THR A 44 -4.42 -14.64 -28.45
C THR A 44 -5.02 -13.32 -27.96
N SER A 45 -5.30 -12.40 -28.87
CA SER A 45 -6.01 -11.14 -28.55
C SER A 45 -7.37 -11.38 -27.88
N ALA A 46 -8.10 -12.43 -28.28
CA ALA A 46 -9.37 -12.81 -27.65
C ALA A 46 -9.18 -13.22 -26.20
N ALA A 47 -8.21 -14.10 -25.91
CA ALA A 47 -7.91 -14.51 -24.55
C ALA A 47 -7.45 -13.34 -23.65
N ILE A 48 -6.71 -12.40 -24.21
CA ILE A 48 -6.32 -11.17 -23.49
C ILE A 48 -7.55 -10.32 -23.17
N LEU A 49 -8.46 -10.16 -24.13
CA LEU A 49 -9.71 -9.42 -23.94
C LEU A 49 -10.60 -10.05 -22.86
N ASP A 50 -10.71 -11.39 -22.84
CA ASP A 50 -11.49 -12.09 -21.82
C ASP A 50 -10.96 -11.79 -20.42
N LEU A 51 -9.65 -11.83 -20.22
CA LEU A 51 -9.01 -11.48 -18.94
C LEU A 51 -9.25 -10.01 -18.55
N ILE A 52 -9.17 -9.10 -19.52
CA ILE A 52 -9.41 -7.67 -19.27
C ILE A 52 -10.87 -7.44 -18.89
N TRP A 53 -11.83 -8.02 -19.61
CA TRP A 53 -13.25 -7.85 -19.31
C TRP A 53 -13.68 -8.51 -18.02
N GLU A 54 -13.09 -9.65 -17.64
CA GLU A 54 -13.32 -10.25 -16.34
C GLU A 54 -12.96 -9.28 -15.19
N ARG A 55 -11.86 -8.54 -15.36
CA ARG A 55 -11.42 -7.54 -14.37
C ARG A 55 -12.24 -6.24 -14.45
N GLU A 56 -12.52 -5.74 -15.64
CA GLU A 56 -13.26 -4.50 -15.88
C GLU A 56 -14.70 -4.56 -15.35
N ASN A 57 -15.36 -5.71 -15.48
CA ASN A 57 -16.70 -5.97 -14.94
C ASN A 57 -16.78 -5.92 -13.40
N GLN A 58 -15.66 -6.05 -12.70
CA GLN A 58 -15.61 -5.90 -11.24
C GLN A 58 -15.58 -4.42 -10.82
N SER A 59 -14.88 -3.59 -11.58
CA SER A 59 -14.77 -2.15 -11.35
C SER A 59 -14.14 -1.50 -12.58
N PRO A 60 -14.81 -0.51 -13.19
CA PRO A 60 -14.24 0.24 -14.32
C PRO A 60 -12.87 0.84 -14.02
N THR A 61 -12.00 0.85 -15.01
CA THR A 61 -10.61 1.30 -14.88
C THR A 61 -10.35 2.66 -15.52
N THR A 62 -11.38 3.48 -15.65
CA THR A 62 -11.26 4.91 -15.99
C THR A 62 -10.78 5.65 -14.73
N LEU A 63 -9.55 6.16 -14.76
CA LEU A 63 -8.88 6.71 -13.57
C LEU A 63 -8.97 8.24 -13.45
N GLY A 64 -9.63 8.91 -14.41
CA GLY A 64 -9.61 10.37 -14.51
C GLY A 64 -8.34 10.90 -15.17
N CYS A 65 -8.17 12.23 -15.21
CA CYS A 65 -7.06 12.92 -15.86
C CYS A 65 -6.82 12.51 -17.32
N GLY A 66 -7.89 12.04 -18.02
CA GLY A 66 -7.82 11.63 -19.42
C GLY A 66 -7.24 10.23 -19.67
N LEU A 67 -7.15 9.38 -18.63
CA LEU A 67 -6.56 8.04 -18.70
C LEU A 67 -7.61 6.94 -18.49
N ILE A 68 -7.57 5.91 -19.35
CA ILE A 68 -8.18 4.60 -19.10
C ILE A 68 -7.08 3.52 -19.02
N LEU A 69 -7.15 2.66 -17.99
CA LEU A 69 -6.08 1.70 -17.65
C LEU A 69 -6.62 0.26 -17.49
N PRO A 70 -7.09 -0.39 -18.59
CA PRO A 70 -7.46 -1.80 -18.52
C PRO A 70 -6.25 -2.65 -18.10
N HIS A 71 -6.44 -3.50 -17.10
CA HIS A 71 -5.34 -4.33 -16.62
C HIS A 71 -5.83 -5.70 -16.15
N ALA A 72 -4.98 -6.71 -16.30
CA ALA A 72 -5.26 -8.07 -15.83
C ALA A 72 -4.00 -8.76 -15.31
N ARG A 73 -4.19 -9.72 -14.40
CA ARG A 73 -3.14 -10.66 -14.00
C ARG A 73 -3.11 -11.83 -14.97
N VAL A 74 -1.92 -12.19 -15.40
CA VAL A 74 -1.70 -13.29 -16.34
C VAL A 74 -0.86 -14.37 -15.68
N PRO A 75 -1.41 -15.59 -15.50
CA PRO A 75 -0.67 -16.70 -14.90
C PRO A 75 0.61 -17.00 -15.68
N LYS A 76 1.72 -17.26 -14.97
CA LYS A 76 3.02 -17.63 -15.54
C LYS A 76 3.59 -16.64 -16.60
N LEU A 77 3.19 -15.38 -16.60
CA LEU A 77 3.81 -14.35 -17.43
C LEU A 77 5.20 -14.01 -16.88
N GLU A 78 6.23 -13.99 -17.73
CA GLU A 78 7.62 -13.80 -17.31
C GLU A 78 7.98 -12.33 -17.00
N SER A 79 7.26 -11.38 -17.59
CA SER A 79 7.54 -9.96 -17.45
C SER A 79 6.30 -9.12 -17.70
N LEU A 80 6.29 -7.92 -17.12
CA LEU A 80 5.24 -6.94 -17.30
C LEU A 80 5.12 -6.56 -18.78
N CYS A 81 3.91 -6.56 -19.33
CA CYS A 81 3.61 -6.11 -20.69
C CYS A 81 2.68 -4.92 -20.65
N ALA A 82 2.99 -3.86 -21.40
CA ALA A 82 2.17 -2.66 -21.51
C ALA A 82 1.99 -2.26 -22.96
N VAL A 83 0.74 -2.01 -23.37
CA VAL A 83 0.43 -1.38 -24.64
C VAL A 83 -0.33 -0.10 -24.37
N CYS A 84 0.24 1.00 -24.84
CA CYS A 84 -0.35 2.31 -24.70
C CYS A 84 -0.92 2.81 -26.03
N ALA A 85 -1.89 3.72 -25.96
CA ALA A 85 -2.43 4.40 -27.12
C ALA A 85 -2.70 5.86 -26.82
N THR A 86 -2.25 6.75 -27.70
CA THR A 86 -2.80 8.10 -27.80
C THR A 86 -4.00 8.08 -28.75
N LEU A 87 -5.07 8.79 -28.41
CA LEU A 87 -6.29 8.81 -29.21
C LEU A 87 -6.31 10.05 -30.10
N ASP A 88 -6.87 9.92 -31.31
CA ASP A 88 -7.08 11.03 -32.23
C ASP A 88 -8.29 11.90 -31.84
N HIS A 89 -9.23 11.35 -31.09
CA HIS A 89 -10.36 12.03 -30.47
C HIS A 89 -10.70 11.41 -29.08
N PRO A 90 -11.38 12.17 -28.21
CA PRO A 90 -11.77 11.63 -26.89
C PRO A 90 -12.68 10.41 -27.02
N LEU A 91 -12.49 9.45 -26.11
CA LEU A 91 -13.30 8.24 -26.01
C LEU A 91 -14.68 8.57 -25.42
N ASP A 92 -15.73 7.98 -25.96
CA ASP A 92 -17.08 8.08 -25.39
C ASP A 92 -17.22 7.11 -24.22
N CYS A 93 -16.98 7.62 -23.01
CA CYS A 93 -17.12 6.87 -21.76
C CYS A 93 -17.29 7.80 -20.54
N GLU A 94 -17.90 7.29 -19.49
CA GLU A 94 -17.99 7.99 -18.22
C GLU A 94 -16.60 8.12 -17.56
N THR A 95 -16.31 9.31 -16.99
CA THR A 95 -15.07 9.60 -16.31
C THR A 95 -15.35 10.16 -14.89
N PRO A 96 -14.53 9.84 -13.89
CA PRO A 96 -14.77 10.27 -12.51
C PRO A 96 -14.57 11.78 -12.26
N ASP A 97 -13.94 12.49 -13.18
CA ASP A 97 -13.55 13.92 -13.08
C ASP A 97 -13.98 14.76 -14.28
N ASP A 98 -14.87 14.22 -15.12
CA ASP A 98 -15.37 14.85 -16.36
C ASP A 98 -14.26 15.22 -17.38
N VAL A 99 -13.02 14.73 -17.19
CA VAL A 99 -11.92 14.93 -18.14
C VAL A 99 -11.99 13.85 -19.21
N PRO A 100 -12.14 14.22 -20.50
CA PRO A 100 -12.25 13.26 -21.60
C PRO A 100 -11.02 12.34 -21.69
N VAL A 101 -11.24 11.05 -21.90
CA VAL A 101 -10.16 10.07 -22.08
C VAL A 101 -9.51 10.26 -23.45
N VAL A 102 -8.22 10.54 -23.46
CA VAL A 102 -7.39 10.72 -24.68
C VAL A 102 -6.15 9.83 -24.69
N PHE A 103 -5.97 9.04 -23.64
CA PHE A 103 -4.86 8.10 -23.50
C PHE A 103 -5.33 6.79 -22.86
N GLY A 104 -5.00 5.66 -23.49
CA GLY A 104 -5.25 4.32 -22.98
C GLY A 104 -3.95 3.58 -22.70
N CYS A 105 -3.93 2.78 -21.63
CA CYS A 105 -2.81 1.90 -21.33
C CYS A 105 -3.31 0.54 -20.85
N MET A 106 -3.18 -0.49 -21.67
CA MET A 106 -3.44 -1.87 -21.26
C MET A 106 -2.23 -2.46 -20.57
N LEU A 107 -2.42 -3.01 -19.37
CA LEU A 107 -1.35 -3.57 -18.55
C LEU A 107 -1.61 -5.05 -18.23
N LEU A 108 -0.68 -5.92 -18.63
CA LEU A 108 -0.72 -7.35 -18.33
C LEU A 108 0.38 -7.67 -17.31
N ILE A 109 -0.04 -8.12 -16.14
CA ILE A 109 0.80 -8.22 -14.94
C ILE A 109 1.08 -9.70 -14.64
N PRO A 110 2.34 -10.09 -14.41
CA PRO A 110 2.65 -11.42 -13.88
C PRO A 110 1.87 -11.71 -12.59
N GLU A 111 1.17 -12.83 -12.52
CA GLU A 111 0.34 -13.18 -11.36
C GLU A 111 1.19 -13.36 -10.08
N ASP A 112 2.41 -13.87 -10.22
CA ASP A 112 3.38 -14.08 -9.15
C ASP A 112 4.09 -12.80 -8.68
N ARG A 113 3.99 -11.70 -9.45
CA ARG A 113 4.65 -10.40 -9.17
C ARG A 113 3.70 -9.20 -9.27
N PRO A 114 2.60 -9.18 -8.52
CA PRO A 114 1.59 -8.12 -8.60
C PRO A 114 2.14 -6.72 -8.25
N MET A 115 3.19 -6.65 -7.43
CA MET A 115 3.82 -5.39 -7.03
C MET A 115 4.49 -4.64 -8.19
N GLU A 116 4.95 -5.35 -9.23
CA GLU A 116 5.49 -4.71 -10.43
C GLU A 116 4.40 -3.90 -11.16
N GLY A 117 3.21 -4.48 -11.29
CA GLY A 117 2.05 -3.79 -11.88
C GLY A 117 1.63 -2.57 -11.06
N LEU A 118 1.55 -2.70 -9.73
CA LEU A 118 1.20 -1.59 -8.84
C LEU A 118 2.19 -0.43 -8.95
N ARG A 119 3.49 -0.71 -8.99
CA ARG A 119 4.53 0.32 -9.18
C ARG A 119 4.40 1.01 -10.52
N PHE A 120 4.15 0.26 -11.60
CA PHE A 120 3.91 0.83 -12.92
C PHE A 120 2.69 1.75 -12.94
N MET A 121 1.56 1.28 -12.37
CA MET A 121 0.33 2.08 -12.28
C MET A 121 0.55 3.37 -11.47
N ALA A 122 1.31 3.30 -10.37
CA ALA A 122 1.68 4.48 -9.59
C ALA A 122 2.56 5.46 -10.37
N ASP A 123 3.49 4.96 -11.19
CA ASP A 123 4.30 5.79 -12.09
C ASP A 123 3.44 6.49 -13.13
N LEU A 124 2.53 5.76 -13.77
CA LEU A 124 1.62 6.32 -14.77
C LEU A 124 0.66 7.34 -14.15
N ALA A 125 0.09 7.06 -12.98
CA ALA A 125 -0.77 7.99 -12.26
C ALA A 125 -0.04 9.32 -11.97
N ALA A 126 1.21 9.28 -11.55
CA ALA A 126 1.99 10.49 -11.32
C ALA A 126 2.26 11.30 -12.61
N VAL A 127 2.40 10.61 -13.74
CA VAL A 127 2.53 11.28 -15.05
C VAL A 127 1.25 12.04 -15.39
N VAL A 128 0.10 11.40 -15.31
CA VAL A 128 -1.17 12.01 -15.73
C VAL A 128 -1.65 13.10 -14.78
N HIS A 129 -1.27 13.05 -13.51
CA HIS A 129 -1.59 14.10 -12.54
C HIS A 129 -0.74 15.37 -12.70
N ASN A 130 0.41 15.29 -13.37
CA ASN A 130 1.23 16.47 -13.68
C ASN A 130 0.91 16.97 -15.10
N PRO A 131 0.35 18.18 -15.28
CA PRO A 131 -0.06 18.67 -16.59
C PRO A 131 1.05 18.65 -17.64
N ALA A 132 2.27 19.08 -17.29
CA ALA A 132 3.38 19.13 -18.23
C ALA A 132 3.83 17.75 -18.70
N TRP A 133 3.77 16.75 -17.83
CA TRP A 133 4.10 15.37 -18.19
C TRP A 133 2.97 14.69 -18.95
N ARG A 134 1.72 14.98 -18.56
CA ARG A 134 0.53 14.50 -19.26
C ARG A 134 0.53 14.96 -20.71
N ASP A 135 0.79 16.24 -20.98
CA ASP A 135 0.84 16.78 -22.34
C ASP A 135 1.95 16.10 -23.18
N ARG A 136 3.10 15.83 -22.57
CA ARG A 136 4.18 15.07 -23.22
C ARG A 136 3.79 13.61 -23.49
N LEU A 137 3.07 12.98 -22.55
CA LEU A 137 2.56 11.61 -22.73
C LEU A 137 1.61 11.53 -23.91
N HIS A 138 0.68 12.49 -24.02
CA HIS A 138 -0.28 12.56 -25.12
C HIS A 138 0.39 12.83 -26.47
N SER A 139 1.56 13.45 -26.50
CA SER A 139 2.32 13.70 -27.71
C SER A 139 3.32 12.60 -28.08
N CYS A 140 3.47 11.57 -27.25
CA CYS A 140 4.37 10.46 -27.56
C CYS A 140 3.92 9.71 -28.81
N ALA A 141 4.81 9.60 -29.79
CA ALA A 141 4.56 8.90 -31.06
C ALA A 141 5.32 7.56 -31.15
N SER A 142 6.24 7.30 -30.23
CA SER A 142 7.05 6.08 -30.25
C SER A 142 7.31 5.51 -28.85
N THR A 143 7.57 4.20 -28.80
CA THR A 143 7.94 3.50 -27.58
C THR A 143 9.20 4.10 -26.94
N ASP A 144 10.18 4.50 -27.73
CA ASP A 144 11.42 5.09 -27.23
C ASP A 144 11.19 6.46 -26.55
N GLU A 145 10.28 7.26 -27.08
CA GLU A 145 9.89 8.53 -26.45
C GLU A 145 9.21 8.29 -25.11
N MET A 146 8.29 7.33 -25.05
CA MET A 146 7.62 6.97 -23.81
C MET A 146 8.61 6.45 -22.76
N VAL A 147 9.50 5.54 -23.12
CA VAL A 147 10.55 5.02 -22.22
C VAL A 147 11.45 6.16 -21.70
N ARG A 148 11.83 7.11 -22.56
CA ARG A 148 12.59 8.30 -22.17
C ARG A 148 11.80 9.16 -21.18
N LEU A 149 10.53 9.42 -21.45
CA LEU A 149 9.65 10.19 -20.56
C LEU A 149 9.57 9.56 -19.17
N PHE A 150 9.31 8.26 -19.07
CA PHE A 150 9.25 7.57 -17.77
C PHE A 150 10.58 7.55 -17.03
N ARG A 151 11.72 7.43 -17.73
CA ARG A 151 13.06 7.54 -17.10
C ARG A 151 13.32 8.93 -16.55
N GLU A 152 12.95 9.96 -17.30
CA GLU A 152 13.10 11.35 -16.87
C GLU A 152 12.27 11.65 -15.63
N ILE A 153 11.01 11.21 -15.63
CA ILE A 153 10.08 11.37 -14.50
C ILE A 153 10.62 10.68 -13.25
N ARG A 154 11.11 9.45 -13.38
CA ARG A 154 11.72 8.73 -12.25
C ARG A 154 12.92 9.45 -11.67
N LYS A 155 13.74 10.10 -12.51
CA LYS A 155 14.90 10.90 -12.05
C LYS A 155 14.49 12.20 -11.34
N GLN A 156 13.35 12.77 -11.72
CA GLN A 156 12.85 14.02 -11.15
C GLN A 156 11.96 13.81 -9.91
N ARG A 157 11.55 12.57 -9.64
CA ARG A 157 10.80 12.28 -8.41
C ARG A 157 11.69 12.46 -7.19
N PRO A 158 11.16 13.11 -6.14
CA PRO A 158 11.83 13.06 -4.85
C PRO A 158 11.98 11.59 -4.43
N PRO A 159 13.05 11.24 -3.71
CA PRO A 159 13.22 9.90 -3.19
C PRO A 159 11.95 9.48 -2.42
N VAL A 160 11.49 8.26 -2.67
CA VAL A 160 10.34 7.71 -1.94
C VAL A 160 10.76 7.61 -0.48
N VAL A 161 10.05 8.31 0.40
CA VAL A 161 10.26 8.18 1.84
C VAL A 161 9.81 6.79 2.27
N ILE A 162 10.70 6.06 2.88
CA ILE A 162 10.49 4.68 3.37
C ILE A 162 10.60 4.62 4.90
N ALA A 163 10.21 3.48 5.47
CA ALA A 163 10.18 3.28 6.90
C ALA A 163 11.50 3.60 7.60
N SER A 164 12.63 3.19 7.02
CA SER A 164 13.97 3.47 7.56
C SER A 164 14.31 4.96 7.66
N ASP A 165 13.68 5.82 6.84
CA ASP A 165 13.93 7.26 6.86
C ASP A 165 13.23 7.97 8.03
N ILE A 166 12.13 7.38 8.54
CA ILE A 166 11.24 8.02 9.53
C ILE A 166 11.14 7.26 10.85
N MET A 167 11.55 5.98 10.90
CA MET A 167 11.49 5.19 12.14
C MET A 167 12.41 5.75 13.21
N ALA A 168 12.02 5.55 14.47
CA ALA A 168 12.85 5.85 15.62
C ALA A 168 13.01 4.62 16.51
N PRO A 169 14.09 4.51 17.30
CA PRO A 169 14.20 3.47 18.29
C PRO A 169 13.05 3.59 19.31
N PRO A 170 12.50 2.47 19.82
CA PRO A 170 11.47 2.52 20.84
C PRO A 170 12.03 3.16 22.12
N ARG A 171 11.25 4.01 22.77
CA ARG A 171 11.65 4.67 24.03
C ARG A 171 11.74 3.69 25.19
N VAL A 172 10.89 2.68 25.19
CA VAL A 172 10.80 1.61 26.18
C VAL A 172 10.61 0.30 25.46
N VAL A 173 11.23 -0.74 25.98
CA VAL A 173 11.07 -2.13 25.55
C VAL A 173 10.79 -2.96 26.78
N LEU A 174 9.91 -3.94 26.67
CA LEU A 174 9.59 -4.89 27.73
C LEU A 174 10.11 -6.28 27.35
N SER A 175 10.38 -7.11 28.35
CA SER A 175 10.63 -8.53 28.14
C SER A 175 9.40 -9.36 28.53
N PRO A 176 9.20 -10.56 27.96
CA PRO A 176 8.06 -11.43 28.28
C PRO A 176 7.96 -11.78 29.76
N ASP A 177 9.11 -11.94 30.43
CA ASP A 177 9.19 -12.35 31.82
C ASP A 177 9.06 -11.21 32.83
N LEU A 178 8.98 -9.96 32.37
CA LEU A 178 8.85 -8.80 33.25
C LEU A 178 7.49 -8.85 33.97
N PRO A 179 7.45 -8.59 35.32
CA PRO A 179 6.19 -8.42 36.04
C PRO A 179 5.33 -7.30 35.38
N LEU A 180 4.04 -7.53 35.27
CA LEU A 180 3.13 -6.58 34.62
C LEU A 180 3.11 -5.24 35.31
N GLN A 181 3.17 -5.23 36.66
CA GLN A 181 3.26 -4.02 37.48
C GLN A 181 4.47 -3.14 37.13
N GLU A 182 5.60 -3.75 36.81
CA GLU A 182 6.80 -2.99 36.40
C GLU A 182 6.63 -2.45 34.96
N ALA A 183 5.96 -3.20 34.08
CA ALA A 183 5.66 -2.76 32.73
C ALA A 183 4.73 -1.53 32.74
N THR A 184 3.64 -1.58 33.50
CA THR A 184 2.67 -0.47 33.61
C THR A 184 3.29 0.76 34.27
N ARG A 185 4.16 0.55 35.27
CA ARG A 185 4.95 1.64 35.88
C ARG A 185 5.80 2.36 34.83
N ARG A 186 6.53 1.62 33.99
CA ARG A 186 7.33 2.21 32.89
C ARG A 186 6.47 2.92 31.88
N MET A 187 5.33 2.33 31.48
CA MET A 187 4.39 2.97 30.56
C MET A 187 3.89 4.32 31.11
N ALA A 188 3.54 4.38 32.39
CA ALA A 188 3.11 5.61 33.05
C ALA A 188 4.23 6.65 33.16
N GLU A 189 5.44 6.25 33.57
CA GLU A 189 6.62 7.12 33.69
C GLU A 189 6.98 7.79 32.38
N TYR A 190 7.01 7.02 31.29
CA TYR A 190 7.35 7.52 29.95
C TYR A 190 6.14 8.06 29.16
N ARG A 191 4.93 7.98 29.73
CA ARG A 191 3.67 8.40 29.09
C ARG A 191 3.46 7.76 27.72
N ILE A 192 3.61 6.46 27.66
CA ILE A 192 3.52 5.67 26.44
C ILE A 192 2.34 4.71 26.57
N SER A 193 1.44 4.72 25.58
CA SER A 193 0.25 3.84 25.57
C SER A 193 0.49 2.48 24.89
N THR A 194 1.58 2.33 24.12
CA THR A 194 1.88 1.08 23.40
C THR A 194 3.38 0.82 23.46
N VAL A 195 3.78 -0.37 23.90
CA VAL A 195 5.19 -0.72 24.10
C VAL A 195 5.49 -2.10 23.51
N PRO A 196 6.54 -2.24 22.69
CA PRO A 196 6.95 -3.53 22.14
C PRO A 196 7.51 -4.46 23.23
N VAL A 197 7.25 -5.76 23.05
CA VAL A 197 7.80 -6.83 23.88
C VAL A 197 8.81 -7.60 23.05
N LEU A 198 10.05 -7.68 23.55
CA LEU A 198 11.13 -8.38 22.87
C LEU A 198 11.62 -9.58 23.70
N ASP A 199 11.86 -10.68 23.01
CA ASP A 199 12.67 -11.79 23.49
C ASP A 199 14.05 -11.68 22.83
N GLY A 200 15.05 -11.21 23.61
CA GLY A 200 16.31 -10.75 23.07
C GLY A 200 16.13 -9.54 22.13
N GLU A 201 16.39 -9.71 20.84
CA GLU A 201 16.17 -8.69 19.80
C GLU A 201 14.89 -8.93 19.00
N THR A 202 14.21 -10.06 19.21
CA THR A 202 13.05 -10.48 18.43
C THR A 202 11.76 -9.90 19.00
N LEU A 203 10.98 -9.25 18.18
CA LEU A 203 9.66 -8.75 18.54
C LEU A 203 8.68 -9.93 18.66
N VAL A 204 8.12 -10.14 19.87
CA VAL A 204 7.22 -11.25 20.20
C VAL A 204 5.82 -10.80 20.61
N GLY A 205 5.63 -9.52 20.89
CA GLY A 205 4.34 -8.97 21.32
C GLY A 205 4.37 -7.46 21.51
N GLU A 206 3.26 -6.94 21.97
CA GLU A 206 3.12 -5.55 22.44
C GLU A 206 2.19 -5.49 23.65
N ILE A 207 2.38 -4.48 24.49
CA ILE A 207 1.42 -4.10 25.53
C ILE A 207 0.75 -2.81 25.08
N VAL A 208 -0.58 -2.81 25.09
CA VAL A 208 -1.42 -1.65 24.77
C VAL A 208 -2.22 -1.27 26.01
N ALA A 209 -2.16 -0.02 26.44
CA ALA A 209 -2.85 0.47 27.62
C ALA A 209 -4.37 0.23 27.59
N ASP A 210 -4.98 0.43 26.42
CA ASP A 210 -6.42 0.20 26.23
C ASP A 210 -6.81 -1.27 26.47
N ASP A 211 -5.91 -2.22 26.16
CA ASP A 211 -6.16 -3.65 26.39
C ASP A 211 -5.99 -4.00 27.86
N LEU A 212 -5.06 -3.35 28.55
CA LEU A 212 -4.89 -3.54 30.00
C LEU A 212 -6.13 -3.10 30.78
N PHE A 213 -6.74 -1.96 30.42
CA PHE A 213 -7.98 -1.52 31.08
C PHE A 213 -9.15 -2.49 30.89
N LYS A 214 -9.16 -3.26 29.80
CA LYS A 214 -10.19 -4.29 29.57
C LYS A 214 -10.10 -5.46 30.54
N LEU A 215 -8.91 -5.71 31.15
CA LEU A 215 -8.72 -6.80 32.12
C LEU A 215 -9.59 -6.62 33.37
N GLY A 216 -9.92 -5.38 33.75
CA GLY A 216 -10.81 -5.06 34.87
C GLY A 216 -12.27 -4.79 34.45
N ILE A 217 -12.64 -5.01 33.18
CA ILE A 217 -13.98 -4.73 32.69
C ILE A 217 -14.62 -6.02 32.19
N PRO A 218 -15.75 -6.47 32.78
CA PRO A 218 -16.45 -7.65 32.30
C PRO A 218 -16.85 -7.56 30.82
N ASP A 219 -16.71 -8.66 30.08
CA ASP A 219 -16.95 -8.72 28.63
C ASP A 219 -18.31 -8.19 28.19
N PHE A 220 -19.35 -8.39 28.99
CA PHE A 220 -20.69 -7.93 28.67
C PHE A 220 -20.81 -6.40 28.59
N PHE A 221 -19.88 -5.62 29.22
CA PHE A 221 -19.88 -4.15 29.12
C PHE A 221 -19.69 -3.66 27.70
N SER A 222 -18.98 -4.42 26.86
CA SER A 222 -18.79 -4.11 25.45
C SER A 222 -20.11 -4.05 24.65
N GLN A 223 -21.16 -4.71 25.16
CA GLN A 223 -22.49 -4.76 24.56
C GLN A 223 -23.42 -3.64 25.06
N LEU A 224 -23.00 -2.88 26.07
CA LEU A 224 -23.80 -1.80 26.65
C LEU A 224 -23.63 -0.52 25.82
N LYS A 225 -24.73 0.15 25.51
CA LYS A 225 -24.72 1.47 24.84
C LYS A 225 -24.30 2.60 25.79
N SER A 226 -24.45 2.38 27.11
CA SER A 226 -24.11 3.34 28.15
C SER A 226 -23.88 2.60 29.48
N VAL A 227 -22.90 3.03 30.26
CA VAL A 227 -22.57 2.47 31.58
C VAL A 227 -22.88 3.44 32.73
N GLY A 228 -23.47 4.61 32.45
CA GLY A 228 -23.71 5.67 33.43
C GLY A 228 -24.67 5.30 34.57
N PHE A 229 -25.41 4.18 34.47
CA PHE A 229 -26.26 3.65 35.53
C PHE A 229 -25.52 2.74 36.53
N ILE A 230 -24.27 2.34 36.19
CA ILE A 230 -23.43 1.49 37.04
C ILE A 230 -22.59 2.42 37.92
N ARG A 231 -23.00 2.60 39.19
CA ARG A 231 -22.36 3.58 40.09
C ARG A 231 -21.36 2.99 41.07
N TYR A 232 -21.38 1.67 41.28
CA TYR A 232 -20.62 0.99 42.34
C TYR A 232 -19.63 -0.06 41.81
N PHE A 233 -19.32 -0.05 40.50
CA PHE A 233 -18.33 -0.92 39.91
C PHE A 233 -16.99 -0.18 39.84
N ASP A 234 -15.96 -0.75 40.49
CA ASP A 234 -14.59 -0.27 40.37
C ASP A 234 -13.82 -1.17 39.38
N PRO A 235 -13.54 -0.71 38.17
CA PRO A 235 -12.81 -1.50 37.17
C PRO A 235 -11.35 -1.75 37.56
N PHE A 236 -10.81 -1.00 38.54
CA PHE A 236 -9.43 -1.10 38.93
C PHE A 236 -9.19 -2.17 40.00
N GLU A 237 -10.19 -2.61 40.77
CA GLU A 237 -10.02 -3.64 41.77
C GLU A 237 -9.54 -4.95 41.12
N GLU A 238 -10.29 -5.45 40.14
CA GLU A 238 -9.96 -6.67 39.38
C GLU A 238 -8.67 -6.49 38.55
N TYR A 239 -8.50 -5.30 37.96
CA TYR A 239 -7.28 -4.97 37.23
C TYR A 239 -6.02 -5.09 38.10
N PHE A 240 -6.01 -4.53 39.29
CA PHE A 240 -4.83 -4.57 40.18
C PHE A 240 -4.51 -5.97 40.67
N GLU A 241 -5.52 -6.82 40.87
CA GLU A 241 -5.30 -8.24 41.19
C GLU A 241 -4.59 -8.97 40.06
N VAL A 242 -5.05 -8.80 38.80
CA VAL A 242 -4.44 -9.37 37.61
C VAL A 242 -3.04 -8.81 37.39
N GLU A 243 -2.87 -7.49 37.52
CA GLU A 243 -1.57 -6.82 37.36
C GLU A 243 -0.51 -7.37 38.36
N ALA A 244 -0.89 -7.58 39.63
CA ALA A 244 0.02 -8.09 40.67
C ALA A 244 0.44 -9.55 40.44
N ALA A 245 -0.40 -10.35 39.79
CA ALA A 245 -0.19 -11.78 39.59
C ALA A 245 0.44 -12.15 38.26
N SER A 246 0.43 -11.25 37.28
CA SER A 246 0.76 -11.55 35.89
C SER A 246 2.13 -11.05 35.44
N LYS A 247 2.68 -11.71 34.43
CA LYS A 247 3.81 -11.23 33.63
C LYS A 247 3.33 -10.61 32.33
N VAL A 248 4.21 -9.90 31.66
CA VAL A 248 3.99 -9.32 30.32
C VAL A 248 3.53 -10.39 29.33
N SER A 249 4.15 -11.58 29.34
CA SER A 249 3.81 -12.71 28.46
C SER A 249 2.36 -13.19 28.56
N ASP A 250 1.71 -12.99 29.72
CA ASP A 250 0.38 -13.50 30.01
C ASP A 250 -0.71 -12.62 29.38
N VAL A 251 -0.41 -11.32 29.17
CA VAL A 251 -1.37 -10.31 28.73
C VAL A 251 -0.99 -9.61 27.42
N MET A 252 0.24 -9.82 26.91
CA MET A 252 0.69 -9.17 25.69
C MET A 252 -0.15 -9.56 24.47
N ASN A 253 -0.45 -8.59 23.64
CA ASN A 253 -1.03 -8.83 22.31
C ASN A 253 0.04 -9.39 21.38
N ARG A 254 -0.27 -10.52 20.72
CA ARG A 254 0.60 -11.16 19.73
C ARG A 254 0.21 -10.82 18.29
N HIS A 255 -0.87 -10.06 18.09
CA HIS A 255 -1.39 -9.61 16.79
C HIS A 255 -1.06 -8.13 16.59
N PHE A 256 0.18 -7.84 16.24
CA PHE A 256 0.67 -6.49 16.01
C PHE A 256 1.08 -6.28 14.55
N LYS A 257 1.16 -5.03 14.11
CA LYS A 257 1.47 -4.71 12.71
C LYS A 257 2.96 -4.47 12.51
N THR A 258 3.56 -5.25 11.59
CA THR A 258 4.97 -5.11 11.22
C THR A 258 5.12 -4.70 9.76
N PHE A 259 6.21 -4.01 9.45
CA PHE A 259 6.64 -3.66 8.12
C PHE A 259 8.15 -3.86 7.96
N PRO A 260 8.65 -4.14 6.75
CA PRO A 260 10.07 -4.12 6.46
C PRO A 260 10.61 -2.67 6.43
N GLU A 261 11.92 -2.50 6.49
CA GLU A 261 12.58 -1.19 6.50
C GLU A 261 12.37 -0.37 5.21
N ASP A 262 12.06 -1.01 4.10
CA ASP A 262 11.78 -0.40 2.79
C ASP A 262 10.27 -0.17 2.53
N ALA A 263 9.40 -0.43 3.51
CA ALA A 263 7.99 -0.11 3.40
C ALA A 263 7.76 1.39 3.15
N THR A 264 6.84 1.70 2.27
CA THR A 264 6.58 3.08 1.85
C THR A 264 5.80 3.86 2.90
N LEU A 265 5.98 5.18 2.92
CA LEU A 265 5.22 6.07 3.81
C LEU A 265 3.70 5.87 3.69
N ILE A 266 3.18 5.61 2.48
CA ILE A 266 1.74 5.43 2.27
C ILE A 266 1.22 4.14 2.93
N GLU A 267 1.98 3.04 2.90
CA GLU A 267 1.63 1.79 3.58
C GLU A 267 1.55 1.99 5.09
N ILE A 268 2.50 2.73 5.65
CA ILE A 268 2.55 3.06 7.08
C ILE A 268 1.38 3.98 7.47
N VAL A 269 1.15 5.04 6.70
CA VAL A 269 0.04 5.98 6.95
C VAL A 269 -1.31 5.25 6.84
N PHE A 270 -1.46 4.33 5.88
CA PHE A 270 -2.67 3.52 5.75
C PHE A 270 -2.90 2.65 7.00
N ALA A 271 -1.87 1.96 7.49
CA ALA A 271 -1.96 1.15 8.71
C ALA A 271 -2.37 2.00 9.93
N ILE A 272 -1.72 3.14 10.13
CA ILE A 272 -1.97 4.01 11.29
C ILE A 272 -3.33 4.72 11.18
N SER A 273 -3.70 5.23 10.01
CA SER A 273 -4.88 6.09 9.86
C SER A 273 -6.16 5.32 9.55
N VAL A 274 -6.08 4.32 8.67
CA VAL A 274 -7.24 3.54 8.20
C VAL A 274 -7.44 2.27 9.03
N GLN A 275 -6.38 1.48 9.25
CA GLN A 275 -6.45 0.27 10.06
C GLN A 275 -6.39 0.55 11.57
N LYS A 276 -6.22 1.83 11.97
CA LYS A 276 -6.23 2.30 13.38
C LYS A 276 -5.13 1.70 14.25
N CYS A 277 -4.01 1.28 13.67
CA CYS A 277 -2.85 0.84 14.44
C CYS A 277 -2.23 2.03 15.17
N PRO A 278 -2.10 2.02 16.51
CA PRO A 278 -1.50 3.15 17.23
C PRO A 278 -0.01 3.31 16.94
N VAL A 279 0.67 2.19 16.75
CA VAL A 279 2.10 2.07 16.44
C VAL A 279 2.27 0.99 15.38
N VAL A 280 3.25 1.12 14.52
CA VAL A 280 3.73 0.06 13.62
C VAL A 280 5.20 -0.22 13.92
N TYR A 281 5.58 -1.48 13.82
CA TYR A 281 6.92 -1.96 14.13
C TYR A 281 7.67 -2.22 12.84
N ILE A 282 8.88 -1.68 12.73
CA ILE A 282 9.76 -1.95 11.60
C ILE A 282 10.70 -3.07 12.00
N VAL A 283 10.66 -4.14 11.21
CA VAL A 283 11.41 -5.36 11.53
C VAL A 283 12.31 -5.77 10.37
N GLY A 284 13.45 -6.32 10.71
CA GLY A 284 14.39 -6.95 9.81
C GLY A 284 14.22 -8.48 9.78
N GLU A 285 15.29 -9.16 9.42
CA GLU A 285 15.31 -10.62 9.40
C GLU A 285 14.96 -11.22 10.78
N ARG A 286 14.23 -12.33 10.78
CA ARG A 286 13.78 -13.07 11.98
C ARG A 286 13.00 -12.21 12.99
N ASN A 287 12.22 -11.24 12.50
CA ASN A 287 11.45 -10.31 13.33
C ASN A 287 12.31 -9.49 14.31
N LYS A 288 13.58 -9.23 13.98
CA LYS A 288 14.42 -8.31 14.76
C LYS A 288 13.81 -6.91 14.69
N LEU A 289 13.52 -6.30 15.83
CA LEU A 289 13.00 -4.95 15.89
C LEU A 289 14.09 -3.94 15.48
N LEU A 290 13.82 -3.16 14.41
CA LEU A 290 14.69 -2.09 13.94
C LEU A 290 14.24 -0.72 14.42
N GLY A 291 12.93 -0.51 14.53
CA GLY A 291 12.36 0.74 14.99
C GLY A 291 10.84 0.70 15.11
N VAL A 292 10.29 1.83 15.49
CA VAL A 292 8.83 2.04 15.63
C VAL A 292 8.43 3.32 14.91
N ILE A 293 7.20 3.34 14.41
CA ILE A 293 6.60 4.56 13.85
C ILE A 293 5.22 4.74 14.46
N ASP A 294 4.98 5.90 15.05
CA ASP A 294 3.70 6.32 15.59
C ASP A 294 3.18 7.59 14.90
N ARG A 295 1.99 8.03 15.28
CA ARG A 295 1.37 9.25 14.74
C ARG A 295 2.22 10.49 14.98
N THR A 296 2.93 10.55 16.12
CA THR A 296 3.74 11.71 16.51
C THR A 296 4.97 11.83 15.63
N LEU A 297 5.62 10.71 15.31
CA LEU A 297 6.75 10.68 14.36
C LEU A 297 6.33 11.12 12.96
N LEU A 298 5.18 10.63 12.46
CA LEU A 298 4.66 11.05 11.15
C LEU A 298 4.38 12.56 11.07
N LEU A 299 3.92 13.18 12.16
CA LEU A 299 3.67 14.62 12.20
C LEU A 299 4.96 15.46 12.29
N LYS A 300 6.01 14.91 12.94
CA LYS A 300 7.28 15.59 13.11
C LYS A 300 8.04 15.72 11.79
N ASP A 301 8.05 14.67 11.00
CA ASP A 301 8.85 14.58 9.77
C ASP A 301 8.31 15.42 8.60
N ARG A 302 7.02 15.76 8.61
CA ARG A 302 6.43 16.68 7.62
C ARG A 302 7.09 18.06 7.58
N LYS A 303 7.77 18.48 8.65
CA LYS A 303 8.46 19.78 8.72
C LYS A 303 9.88 19.74 8.14
N SER A 304 10.41 18.57 7.85
CA SER A 304 11.78 18.38 7.32
C SER A 304 11.81 18.17 5.79
N VAL A 305 10.66 18.07 5.14
CA VAL A 305 10.50 17.78 3.70
C VAL A 305 9.93 18.98 2.91
N VAL A 306 9.78 20.15 3.57
CA VAL A 306 9.38 21.41 2.91
C VAL A 306 10.53 22.39 2.88
#